data_9df98c9bb7599cea8396149989e3f13e
#
_entry.id   9df98c9bb7599cea8396149989e3f13e
#
_cell.length_a   1.000
_cell.length_b   1.000
_cell.length_c   1.000
_cell.angle_alpha   90.00
_cell.angle_beta   90.00
_cell.angle_gamma   90.00
#
_symmetry.space_group_name_H-M   'P 1'
#
loop_
_entity.id
_entity.type
_entity.pdbx_description
1 polymer ?
#
loop_
_entity_poly.entity_id
_entity_poly.type
_entity_poly.pdbx_seq_one_letter_code
_entity_poly.pdbx_strand_id
1 'polypeptide(L)'
;SVAVLNVGGIANVSLLSADGRIAGCDTGPGNVLLDLWVQQHLHQPYDEDGQWAAAGKVLPDLLDHLLQDAFFQHQQTDGPQSTGRDHFNLAWLNAQLAPFQGVRPVDVQATLTMLTARSAASQLSALYQQSASDRPIARLLVCGGGAHNQFLMESLKSCLPNTPVETTSALGLPVLQVEAAAFAWLAWCFTQRRPANAVAATGASGPRILGALYPK
;
A
#
# COMPACT_ATOMS: atom_id res chain seq x y z
N SER A 1 17.29 8.00 -2.48
CA SER A 1 15.83 7.98 -2.30
C SER A 1 15.41 6.83 -1.40
N VAL A 2 14.34 7.02 -0.61
CA VAL A 2 13.74 5.98 0.25
C VAL A 2 12.24 5.93 -0.04
N ALA A 3 11.68 4.73 -0.12
CA ALA A 3 10.25 4.55 -0.25
C ALA A 3 9.66 4.02 1.07
N VAL A 4 8.43 4.42 1.37
CA VAL A 4 7.64 3.91 2.49
C VAL A 4 6.32 3.39 1.94
N LEU A 5 5.99 2.13 2.22
CA LEU A 5 4.73 1.49 1.86
C LEU A 5 3.95 1.20 3.15
N ASN A 6 2.81 1.86 3.32
CA ASN A 6 1.87 1.52 4.38
C ASN A 6 0.84 0.51 3.84
N VAL A 7 0.78 -0.67 4.46
CA VAL A 7 -0.20 -1.70 4.10
C VAL A 7 -1.23 -1.81 5.21
N GLY A 8 -2.21 -0.91 5.14
CA GLY A 8 -3.47 -0.98 5.90
C GLY A 8 -4.55 -1.72 5.12
N GLY A 9 -5.82 -1.36 5.28
CA GLY A 9 -6.91 -1.89 4.44
C GLY A 9 -6.71 -1.53 2.97
N ILE A 10 -6.43 -0.27 2.67
CA ILE A 10 -5.87 0.22 1.40
C ILE A 10 -4.37 0.43 1.61
N ALA A 11 -3.57 0.13 0.60
CA ALA A 11 -2.14 0.36 0.63
C ALA A 11 -1.79 1.67 -0.06
N ASN A 12 -0.78 2.37 0.46
CA ASN A 12 -0.26 3.58 -0.14
C ASN A 12 1.27 3.63 -0.06
N VAL A 13 1.88 4.23 -1.07
CA VAL A 13 3.33 4.38 -1.17
C VAL A 13 3.73 5.85 -1.19
N SER A 14 4.78 6.17 -0.48
CA SER A 14 5.44 7.48 -0.50
C SER A 14 6.89 7.31 -0.94
N LEU A 15 7.33 8.14 -1.88
CA LEU A 15 8.72 8.24 -2.32
C LEU A 15 9.33 9.53 -1.78
N LEU A 16 10.35 9.37 -0.94
CA LEU A 16 11.17 10.46 -0.41
C LEU A 16 12.45 10.54 -1.25
N SER A 17 12.46 11.44 -2.20
CA SER A 17 13.59 11.60 -3.11
C SER A 17 14.79 12.24 -2.43
N ALA A 18 15.99 11.89 -2.87
CA ALA A 18 17.24 12.39 -2.31
C ALA A 18 17.44 13.92 -2.45
N ASP A 19 16.69 14.56 -3.31
CA ASP A 19 16.64 16.02 -3.52
C ASP A 19 15.60 16.72 -2.62
N GLY A 20 14.94 15.98 -1.71
CA GLY A 20 13.95 16.50 -0.78
C GLY A 20 12.52 16.54 -1.33
N ARG A 21 12.27 16.14 -2.57
CA ARG A 21 10.91 16.01 -3.10
C ARG A 21 10.20 14.80 -2.46
N ILE A 22 8.90 14.96 -2.23
CA ILE A 22 8.02 13.89 -1.70
C ILE A 22 6.89 13.71 -2.70
N ALA A 23 6.68 12.47 -3.12
CA ALA A 23 5.53 12.06 -3.93
C ALA A 23 4.86 10.85 -3.27
N GLY A 24 3.59 10.61 -3.55
CA GLY A 24 2.87 9.46 -3.00
C GLY A 24 1.51 9.29 -3.62
N CYS A 25 1.00 8.07 -3.55
CA CYS A 25 -0.34 7.70 -4.02
C CYS A 25 -0.82 6.42 -3.33
N ASP A 26 -2.12 6.15 -3.43
CA ASP A 26 -2.65 4.83 -3.11
C ASP A 26 -2.19 3.82 -4.18
N THR A 27 -1.90 2.60 -3.75
CA THR A 27 -1.44 1.54 -4.63
C THR A 27 -2.54 0.52 -4.94
N GLY A 28 -3.67 0.60 -4.24
CA GLY A 28 -4.80 -0.31 -4.37
C GLY A 28 -5.12 -1.03 -3.07
N PRO A 29 -5.77 -2.20 -3.13
CA PRO A 29 -6.12 -2.95 -1.95
C PRO A 29 -4.85 -3.42 -1.22
N GLY A 30 -4.79 -3.16 0.08
CA GLY A 30 -3.83 -3.75 1.00
C GLY A 30 -4.43 -5.04 1.60
N ASN A 31 -4.77 -4.98 2.89
CA ASN A 31 -5.35 -6.13 3.58
C ASN A 31 -6.87 -6.29 3.34
N VAL A 32 -7.58 -5.27 2.82
CA VAL A 32 -9.04 -5.29 2.77
C VAL A 32 -9.60 -6.51 2.05
N LEU A 33 -9.07 -6.86 0.88
CA LEU A 33 -9.53 -8.03 0.14
C LEU A 33 -9.04 -9.34 0.77
N LEU A 34 -7.82 -9.34 1.33
CA LEU A 34 -7.23 -10.49 2.03
C LEU A 34 -8.08 -10.86 3.25
N ASP A 35 -8.41 -9.89 4.09
CA ASP A 35 -9.16 -10.10 5.32
C ASP A 35 -10.61 -10.53 5.01
N LEU A 36 -11.26 -9.90 4.03
CA LEU A 36 -12.61 -10.27 3.60
C LEU A 36 -12.66 -11.70 3.06
N TRP A 37 -11.64 -12.13 2.31
CA TRP A 37 -11.57 -13.47 1.76
C TRP A 37 -11.31 -14.53 2.84
N VAL A 38 -10.40 -14.24 3.77
CA VAL A 38 -10.15 -15.07 4.96
C VAL A 38 -11.39 -15.19 5.83
N GLN A 39 -12.06 -14.07 6.10
CA GLN A 39 -13.31 -14.07 6.87
C GLN A 39 -14.39 -14.95 6.22
N GLN A 40 -14.52 -14.89 4.90
CA GLN A 40 -15.51 -15.69 4.18
C GLN A 40 -15.24 -17.20 4.20
N HIS A 41 -13.96 -17.60 4.12
CA HIS A 41 -13.59 -19.01 3.95
C HIS A 41 -13.08 -19.71 5.21
N LEU A 42 -12.43 -18.96 6.11
CA LEU A 42 -11.83 -19.51 7.34
C LEU A 42 -12.52 -19.02 8.61
N HIS A 43 -13.43 -18.03 8.51
CA HIS A 43 -14.07 -17.36 9.66
C HIS A 43 -13.07 -16.76 10.65
N GLN A 44 -11.92 -16.32 10.13
CA GLN A 44 -10.86 -15.65 10.88
C GLN A 44 -10.77 -14.17 10.47
N PRO A 45 -10.23 -13.29 11.32
CA PRO A 45 -10.16 -11.86 11.01
C PRO A 45 -9.13 -11.54 9.92
N TYR A 46 -8.06 -12.32 9.80
CA TYR A 46 -6.98 -12.14 8.82
C TYR A 46 -6.17 -13.44 8.68
N ASP A 47 -5.30 -13.49 7.66
CA ASP A 47 -4.34 -14.58 7.41
C ASP A 47 -3.08 -14.35 8.25
N GLU A 48 -2.95 -15.04 9.37
CA GLU A 48 -1.82 -14.89 10.29
C GLU A 48 -0.51 -15.22 9.56
N ASP A 49 0.43 -14.26 9.56
CA ASP A 49 1.72 -14.32 8.88
C ASP A 49 1.65 -14.63 7.37
N GLY A 50 0.46 -14.62 6.77
CA GLY A 50 0.26 -15.00 5.37
C GLY A 50 0.39 -16.51 5.11
N GLN A 51 0.22 -17.34 6.13
CA GLN A 51 0.43 -18.78 6.04
C GLN A 51 -0.56 -19.46 5.10
N TRP A 52 -1.81 -19.02 5.08
CA TRP A 52 -2.81 -19.58 4.18
C TRP A 52 -2.49 -19.21 2.73
N ALA A 53 -2.16 -17.95 2.45
CA ALA A 53 -1.73 -17.53 1.13
C ALA A 53 -0.48 -18.30 0.65
N ALA A 54 0.50 -18.49 1.53
CA ALA A 54 1.72 -19.25 1.23
C ALA A 54 1.48 -20.72 0.87
N ALA A 55 0.39 -21.33 1.34
CA ALA A 55 -0.02 -22.69 0.98
C ALA A 55 -0.74 -22.75 -0.40
N GLY A 56 -1.08 -21.62 -0.98
CA GLY A 56 -1.72 -21.50 -2.29
C GLY A 56 -0.72 -21.32 -3.44
N LYS A 57 -1.27 -21.16 -4.63
CA LYS A 57 -0.52 -20.82 -5.84
C LYS A 57 -1.10 -19.55 -6.44
N VAL A 58 -0.24 -18.61 -6.79
CA VAL A 58 -0.64 -17.45 -7.56
C VAL A 58 -1.16 -17.93 -8.93
N LEU A 59 -2.35 -17.49 -9.30
CA LEU A 59 -2.99 -17.79 -10.59
C LEU A 59 -2.71 -16.61 -11.55
N PRO A 60 -1.82 -16.78 -12.55
CA PRO A 60 -1.43 -15.69 -13.44
C PRO A 60 -2.62 -15.06 -14.17
N ASP A 61 -3.51 -15.87 -14.71
CA ASP A 61 -4.68 -15.40 -15.48
C ASP A 61 -5.64 -14.58 -14.60
N LEU A 62 -5.85 -14.99 -13.35
CA LEU A 62 -6.63 -14.22 -12.38
C LEU A 62 -5.93 -12.92 -12.00
N LEU A 63 -4.64 -12.96 -11.74
CA LEU A 63 -3.86 -11.77 -11.39
C LEU A 63 -3.90 -10.73 -12.52
N ASP A 64 -3.68 -11.17 -13.75
CA ASP A 64 -3.71 -10.31 -14.93
C ASP A 64 -5.13 -9.73 -15.15
N HIS A 65 -6.18 -10.54 -14.92
CA HIS A 65 -7.57 -10.07 -14.97
C HIS A 65 -7.84 -8.99 -13.91
N LEU A 66 -7.45 -9.21 -12.66
CA LEU A 66 -7.62 -8.23 -11.58
C LEU A 66 -6.89 -6.90 -11.88
N LEU A 67 -5.72 -6.98 -12.47
CA LEU A 67 -4.93 -5.81 -12.87
C LEU A 67 -5.53 -5.04 -14.06
N GLN A 68 -6.55 -5.54 -14.75
CA GLN A 68 -7.31 -4.79 -15.79
C GLN A 68 -8.29 -3.79 -15.18
N ASP A 69 -8.54 -3.81 -13.88
CA ASP A 69 -9.39 -2.79 -13.24
C ASP A 69 -8.87 -1.38 -13.57
N ALA A 70 -9.80 -0.47 -13.85
CA ALA A 70 -9.50 0.91 -14.26
C ALA A 70 -8.55 1.61 -13.28
N PHE A 71 -8.63 1.28 -12.00
CA PHE A 71 -7.73 1.82 -10.99
C PHE A 71 -6.26 1.50 -11.31
N PHE A 72 -5.93 0.26 -11.66
CA PHE A 72 -4.54 -0.14 -11.95
C PHE A 72 -4.07 0.31 -13.35
N GLN A 73 -5.00 0.59 -14.26
CA GLN A 73 -4.70 1.09 -15.61
C GLN A 73 -4.50 2.60 -15.67
N HIS A 74 -4.84 3.30 -14.57
CA HIS A 74 -4.70 4.74 -14.49
C HIS A 74 -3.23 5.16 -14.64
N GLN A 75 -2.95 6.04 -15.60
CA GLN A 75 -1.63 6.63 -15.76
C GLN A 75 -1.51 7.81 -14.79
N GLN A 76 -0.45 7.84 -14.00
CA GLN A 76 -0.22 8.88 -12.98
C GLN A 76 -0.06 10.32 -13.54
N THR A 77 -0.17 10.52 -14.85
CA THR A 77 -0.21 11.84 -15.48
C THR A 77 -1.38 12.71 -15.01
N ASP A 78 -2.43 12.10 -14.43
CA ASP A 78 -3.67 12.77 -14.03
C ASP A 78 -3.68 13.19 -12.55
N GLY A 79 -2.54 13.05 -11.85
CA GLY A 79 -2.38 13.44 -10.44
C GLY A 79 -2.30 12.28 -9.46
N PRO A 80 -2.21 12.54 -8.14
CA PRO A 80 -2.14 11.50 -7.12
C PRO A 80 -3.40 10.63 -7.15
N GLN A 81 -3.22 9.31 -7.28
CA GLN A 81 -4.33 8.37 -7.30
C GLN A 81 -4.79 8.06 -5.88
N SER A 82 -6.10 8.03 -5.68
CA SER A 82 -6.72 7.67 -4.41
C SER A 82 -7.84 6.65 -4.62
N THR A 83 -8.01 5.73 -3.66
CA THR A 83 -9.06 4.72 -3.66
C THR A 83 -9.51 4.38 -2.24
N GLY A 84 -10.54 3.54 -2.11
CA GLY A 84 -11.14 3.21 -0.83
C GLY A 84 -11.81 1.84 -0.80
N ARG A 85 -12.37 1.51 0.36
CA ARG A 85 -13.17 0.28 0.58
C ARG A 85 -14.50 0.29 -0.16
N ASP A 86 -14.96 1.44 -0.62
CA ASP A 86 -16.11 1.62 -1.50
C ASP A 86 -15.84 1.03 -2.88
N HIS A 87 -14.61 1.08 -3.38
CA HIS A 87 -14.18 0.43 -4.61
C HIS A 87 -13.81 -1.04 -4.34
N PHE A 88 -12.77 -1.27 -3.51
CA PHE A 88 -12.26 -2.62 -3.24
C PHE A 88 -13.02 -3.26 -2.07
N ASN A 89 -14.01 -4.06 -2.39
CA ASN A 89 -14.88 -4.74 -1.43
C ASN A 89 -15.24 -6.15 -1.94
N LEU A 90 -16.02 -6.88 -1.14
CA LEU A 90 -16.41 -8.25 -1.48
C LEU A 90 -17.28 -8.34 -2.74
N ALA A 91 -18.11 -7.34 -3.02
CA ALA A 91 -18.93 -7.32 -4.23
C ALA A 91 -18.05 -7.17 -5.48
N TRP A 92 -17.06 -6.27 -5.43
CA TRP A 92 -16.06 -6.15 -6.49
C TRP A 92 -15.31 -7.48 -6.68
N LEU A 93 -14.80 -8.09 -5.61
CA LEU A 93 -14.04 -9.34 -5.70
C LEU A 93 -14.87 -10.47 -6.32
N ASN A 94 -16.11 -10.64 -5.87
CA ASN A 94 -17.01 -11.66 -6.42
C ASN A 94 -17.30 -11.44 -7.91
N ALA A 95 -17.44 -10.20 -8.35
CA ALA A 95 -17.61 -9.88 -9.77
C ALA A 95 -16.36 -10.25 -10.58
N GLN A 96 -15.16 -9.96 -10.05
CA GLN A 96 -13.90 -10.32 -10.71
C GLN A 96 -13.68 -11.84 -10.76
N LEU A 97 -14.16 -12.59 -9.77
CA LEU A 97 -14.01 -14.04 -9.70
C LEU A 97 -15.05 -14.78 -10.55
N ALA A 98 -16.09 -14.12 -11.03
CA ALA A 98 -17.16 -14.77 -11.81
C ALA A 98 -16.67 -15.58 -13.03
N PRO A 99 -15.64 -15.15 -13.79
CA PRO A 99 -15.08 -15.95 -14.89
C PRO A 99 -14.21 -17.13 -14.43
N PHE A 100 -13.80 -17.18 -13.17
CA PHE A 100 -12.81 -18.13 -12.63
C PHE A 100 -13.48 -19.20 -11.76
N GLN A 101 -14.33 -20.03 -12.37
CA GLN A 101 -15.07 -21.07 -11.64
C GLN A 101 -14.15 -22.21 -11.19
N GLY A 102 -14.38 -22.71 -9.98
CA GLY A 102 -13.65 -23.89 -9.45
C GLY A 102 -12.24 -23.64 -8.97
N VAL A 103 -11.76 -22.38 -8.93
CA VAL A 103 -10.49 -22.03 -8.33
C VAL A 103 -10.51 -22.27 -6.81
N ARG A 104 -9.42 -22.78 -6.25
CA ARG A 104 -9.35 -23.03 -4.82
C ARG A 104 -9.26 -21.70 -4.05
N PRO A 105 -9.98 -21.53 -2.94
CA PRO A 105 -9.93 -20.31 -2.15
C PRO A 105 -8.51 -19.93 -1.68
N VAL A 106 -7.67 -20.89 -1.39
CA VAL A 106 -6.27 -20.66 -0.99
C VAL A 106 -5.44 -20.06 -2.13
N ASP A 107 -5.71 -20.43 -3.39
CA ASP A 107 -5.02 -19.89 -4.57
C ASP A 107 -5.49 -18.45 -4.87
N VAL A 108 -6.78 -18.16 -4.61
CA VAL A 108 -7.29 -16.78 -4.66
C VAL A 108 -6.57 -15.92 -3.61
N GLN A 109 -6.43 -16.38 -2.36
CA GLN A 109 -5.71 -15.65 -1.32
C GLN A 109 -4.26 -15.34 -1.72
N ALA A 110 -3.55 -16.33 -2.26
CA ALA A 110 -2.18 -16.14 -2.78
C ALA A 110 -2.15 -15.10 -3.91
N THR A 111 -3.14 -15.13 -4.81
CA THR A 111 -3.24 -14.20 -5.94
C THR A 111 -3.55 -12.79 -5.48
N LEU A 112 -4.45 -12.61 -4.51
CA LEU A 112 -4.74 -11.30 -3.92
C LEU A 112 -3.54 -10.71 -3.20
N THR A 113 -2.74 -11.54 -2.50
CA THR A 113 -1.49 -11.08 -1.87
C THR A 113 -0.49 -10.61 -2.94
N MET A 114 -0.36 -11.35 -4.04
CA MET A 114 0.48 -10.94 -5.16
C MET A 114 -0.05 -9.68 -5.86
N LEU A 115 -1.37 -9.48 -5.95
CA LEU A 115 -1.98 -8.25 -6.47
C LEU A 115 -1.52 -7.03 -5.66
N THR A 116 -1.59 -7.10 -4.32
CA THR A 116 -1.11 -6.04 -3.42
C THR A 116 0.38 -5.73 -3.65
N ALA A 117 1.22 -6.78 -3.75
CA ALA A 117 2.65 -6.60 -3.97
C ALA A 117 2.96 -5.99 -5.34
N ARG A 118 2.30 -6.47 -6.39
CA ARG A 118 2.53 -6.04 -7.77
C ARG A 118 2.06 -4.62 -8.02
N SER A 119 0.88 -4.26 -7.51
CA SER A 119 0.36 -2.89 -7.61
C SER A 119 1.26 -1.89 -6.87
N ALA A 120 1.72 -2.24 -5.66
CA ALA A 120 2.66 -1.40 -4.90
C ALA A 120 3.99 -1.21 -5.65
N ALA A 121 4.57 -2.27 -6.20
CA ALA A 121 5.81 -2.20 -6.96
C ALA A 121 5.66 -1.37 -8.25
N SER A 122 4.55 -1.53 -8.96
CA SER A 122 4.22 -0.76 -10.17
C SER A 122 4.11 0.73 -9.86
N GLN A 123 3.34 1.11 -8.85
CA GLN A 123 3.16 2.52 -8.46
C GLN A 123 4.47 3.14 -7.96
N LEU A 124 5.27 2.40 -7.19
CA LEU A 124 6.59 2.87 -6.77
C LEU A 124 7.51 3.13 -7.98
N SER A 125 7.50 2.22 -8.94
CA SER A 125 8.27 2.38 -10.18
C SER A 125 7.84 3.63 -10.96
N ALA A 126 6.54 3.87 -11.09
CA ALA A 126 6.00 5.03 -11.76
C ALA A 126 6.37 6.35 -11.05
N LEU A 127 6.24 6.41 -9.71
CA LEU A 127 6.68 7.56 -8.91
C LEU A 127 8.18 7.82 -9.07
N TYR A 128 8.98 6.77 -9.09
CA TYR A 128 10.43 6.89 -9.27
C TYR A 128 10.78 7.45 -10.65
N GLN A 129 10.16 6.95 -11.73
CA GLN A 129 10.36 7.47 -13.09
C GLN A 129 10.00 8.95 -13.20
N GLN A 130 8.89 9.38 -12.58
CA GLN A 130 8.47 10.77 -12.57
C GLN A 130 9.38 11.67 -11.72
N SER A 131 10.08 11.12 -10.75
CA SER A 131 10.97 11.87 -9.88
C SER A 131 12.18 12.46 -10.60
N ALA A 132 12.50 11.98 -11.82
CA ALA A 132 13.71 12.32 -12.57
C ALA A 132 14.99 12.21 -11.72
N SER A 133 15.00 11.29 -10.75
CA SER A 133 16.13 11.09 -9.85
C SER A 133 17.13 10.11 -10.46
N ASP A 134 18.40 10.50 -10.55
CA ASP A 134 19.49 9.60 -10.98
C ASP A 134 19.93 8.63 -9.88
N ARG A 135 19.43 8.80 -8.65
CA ARG A 135 19.80 7.97 -7.51
C ARG A 135 18.79 6.86 -7.28
N PRO A 136 19.21 5.59 -7.24
CA PRO A 136 18.30 4.47 -7.03
C PRO A 136 17.54 4.57 -5.70
N ILE A 137 16.43 3.84 -5.62
CA ILE A 137 15.72 3.67 -4.35
C ILE A 137 16.58 2.77 -3.47
N ALA A 138 17.11 3.34 -2.39
CA ALA A 138 18.03 2.63 -1.49
C ALA A 138 17.32 1.50 -0.72
N ARG A 139 16.03 1.67 -0.41
CA ARG A 139 15.18 0.68 0.25
C ARG A 139 13.70 1.03 0.17
N LEU A 140 12.86 -0.01 0.31
CA LEU A 140 11.44 0.10 0.59
C LEU A 140 11.20 -0.28 2.06
N LEU A 141 10.61 0.63 2.83
CA LEU A 141 10.23 0.41 4.22
C LEU A 141 8.73 0.13 4.29
N VAL A 142 8.36 -1.05 4.79
CA VAL A 142 6.96 -1.46 4.91
C VAL A 142 6.47 -1.24 6.33
N CYS A 143 5.27 -0.67 6.47
CA CYS A 143 4.57 -0.49 7.74
C CYS A 143 3.08 -0.86 7.61
N GLY A 144 2.33 -0.72 8.71
CA GLY A 144 0.94 -1.18 8.81
C GLY A 144 0.83 -2.68 9.09
N GLY A 145 -0.39 -3.18 9.20
CA GLY A 145 -0.67 -4.59 9.53
C GLY A 145 -0.08 -5.58 8.52
N GLY A 146 -0.05 -5.22 7.23
CA GLY A 146 0.51 -6.06 6.18
C GLY A 146 2.01 -6.32 6.30
N ALA A 147 2.76 -5.52 7.08
CA ALA A 147 4.17 -5.75 7.35
C ALA A 147 4.44 -7.04 8.16
N HIS A 148 3.43 -7.61 8.83
CA HIS A 148 3.50 -8.90 9.50
C HIS A 148 3.25 -10.08 8.57
N ASN A 149 2.63 -9.87 7.41
CA ASN A 149 2.37 -10.92 6.44
C ASN A 149 3.66 -11.28 5.69
N GLN A 150 4.28 -12.41 6.08
CA GLN A 150 5.57 -12.85 5.52
C GLN A 150 5.46 -13.15 4.01
N PHE A 151 4.34 -13.76 3.58
CA PHE A 151 4.15 -14.06 2.15
C PHE A 151 4.04 -12.78 1.32
N LEU A 152 3.39 -11.71 1.85
CA LEU A 152 3.38 -10.40 1.22
C LEU A 152 4.78 -9.79 1.15
N MET A 153 5.56 -9.88 2.24
CA MET A 153 6.93 -9.36 2.27
C MET A 153 7.83 -10.06 1.25
N GLU A 154 7.73 -11.38 1.11
CA GLU A 154 8.46 -12.13 0.08
C GLU A 154 7.96 -11.79 -1.34
N SER A 155 6.65 -11.62 -1.52
CA SER A 155 6.08 -11.17 -2.79
C SER A 155 6.60 -9.78 -3.21
N LEU A 156 6.71 -8.84 -2.27
CA LEU A 156 7.29 -7.52 -2.52
C LEU A 156 8.77 -7.62 -2.92
N LYS A 157 9.56 -8.45 -2.22
CA LYS A 157 10.97 -8.69 -2.59
C LYS A 157 11.09 -9.27 -4.00
N SER A 158 10.22 -10.19 -4.38
CA SER A 158 10.21 -10.77 -5.72
C SER A 158 9.85 -9.76 -6.81
N CYS A 159 8.95 -8.83 -6.51
CA CYS A 159 8.56 -7.74 -7.43
C CYS A 159 9.60 -6.62 -7.52
N LEU A 160 10.50 -6.49 -6.53
CA LEU A 160 11.49 -5.42 -6.42
C LEU A 160 12.92 -5.98 -6.20
N PRO A 161 13.44 -6.78 -7.13
CA PRO A 161 14.70 -7.53 -6.92
C PRO A 161 15.93 -6.64 -6.69
N ASN A 162 15.89 -5.39 -7.13
CA ASN A 162 16.98 -4.43 -7.01
C ASN A 162 16.79 -3.42 -5.85
N THR A 163 15.71 -3.57 -5.05
CA THR A 163 15.40 -2.67 -3.94
C THR A 163 15.25 -3.49 -2.66
N PRO A 164 16.11 -3.31 -1.66
CA PRO A 164 15.94 -3.93 -0.35
C PRO A 164 14.57 -3.61 0.25
N VAL A 165 13.83 -4.64 0.65
CA VAL A 165 12.51 -4.53 1.29
C VAL A 165 12.65 -4.91 2.76
N GLU A 166 12.41 -3.94 3.63
CA GLU A 166 12.53 -4.04 5.09
C GLU A 166 11.27 -3.51 5.75
N THR A 167 11.09 -3.73 7.04
CA THR A 167 10.05 -3.05 7.81
C THR A 167 10.58 -1.76 8.42
N THR A 168 9.70 -0.82 8.79
CA THR A 168 10.08 0.42 9.50
C THR A 168 10.76 0.13 10.84
N SER A 169 10.55 -1.05 11.43
CA SER A 169 11.22 -1.49 12.65
C SER A 169 12.74 -1.56 12.49
N ALA A 170 13.27 -1.78 11.29
CA ALA A 170 14.70 -1.73 11.00
C ALA A 170 15.34 -0.35 11.27
N LEU A 171 14.52 0.70 11.27
CA LEU A 171 14.93 2.07 11.63
C LEU A 171 14.44 2.51 13.02
N GLY A 172 14.01 1.56 13.86
CA GLY A 172 13.57 1.82 15.23
C GLY A 172 12.10 2.31 15.35
N LEU A 173 11.33 2.35 14.27
CA LEU A 173 9.92 2.72 14.31
C LEU A 173 9.05 1.47 14.10
N PRO A 174 8.36 0.96 15.14
CA PRO A 174 7.51 -0.22 15.03
C PRO A 174 6.43 -0.05 13.96
N VAL A 175 6.15 -1.10 13.20
CA VAL A 175 5.29 -1.06 12.00
C VAL A 175 3.88 -0.53 12.25
N LEU A 176 3.30 -0.74 13.45
CA LEU A 176 1.97 -0.27 13.82
C LEU A 176 1.97 1.11 14.50
N GLN A 177 3.15 1.72 14.69
CA GLN A 177 3.26 3.02 15.36
C GLN A 177 3.51 4.18 14.39
N VAL A 178 3.65 3.92 13.10
CA VAL A 178 3.93 4.95 12.09
C VAL A 178 2.81 5.98 12.05
N GLU A 179 1.54 5.56 12.00
CA GLU A 179 0.39 6.48 12.02
C GLU A 179 0.32 7.28 13.33
N ALA A 180 0.49 6.61 14.47
CA ALA A 180 0.49 7.30 15.77
C ALA A 180 1.61 8.34 15.87
N ALA A 181 2.80 8.02 15.38
CA ALA A 181 3.92 8.95 15.31
C ALA A 181 3.63 10.12 14.35
N ALA A 182 3.01 9.86 13.21
CA ALA A 182 2.62 10.89 12.25
C ALA A 182 1.59 11.85 12.86
N PHE A 183 0.55 11.35 13.52
CA PHE A 183 -0.44 12.20 14.18
C PHE A 183 0.14 12.98 15.36
N ALA A 184 1.03 12.37 16.14
CA ALA A 184 1.75 13.09 17.20
C ALA A 184 2.60 14.24 16.64
N TRP A 185 3.29 14.01 15.51
CA TRP A 185 4.04 15.03 14.81
C TRP A 185 3.15 16.14 14.24
N LEU A 186 2.00 15.79 13.65
CA LEU A 186 1.00 16.76 13.16
C LEU A 186 0.47 17.64 14.29
N ALA A 187 0.14 17.04 15.46
CA ALA A 187 -0.28 17.78 16.64
C ALA A 187 0.80 18.73 17.14
N TRP A 188 2.05 18.29 17.17
CA TRP A 188 3.20 19.16 17.51
C TRP A 188 3.34 20.29 16.48
N CYS A 189 3.28 20.03 15.18
CA CYS A 189 3.31 21.07 14.15
C CYS A 189 2.20 22.11 14.35
N PHE A 190 0.98 21.66 14.68
CA PHE A 190 -0.13 22.55 14.98
C PHE A 190 0.19 23.47 16.15
N THR A 191 0.70 22.96 17.27
CA THR A 191 1.06 23.78 18.44
C THR A 191 2.19 24.78 18.13
N GLN A 192 3.09 24.42 17.21
CA GLN A 192 4.18 25.29 16.76
C GLN A 192 3.79 26.22 15.60
N ARG A 193 2.52 26.22 15.18
CA ARG A 193 2.01 27.00 14.04
C ARG A 193 2.78 26.75 12.73
N ARG A 194 3.25 25.50 12.54
CA ARG A 194 4.01 25.08 11.35
C ARG A 194 3.09 24.37 10.36
N PRO A 195 3.16 24.71 9.05
CA PRO A 195 2.54 23.90 8.01
C PRO A 195 3.09 22.48 8.02
N ALA A 196 2.20 21.49 7.85
CA ALA A 196 2.55 20.07 7.93
C ALA A 196 2.01 19.22 6.76
N ASN A 197 1.26 19.84 5.82
CA ASN A 197 0.80 19.13 4.64
C ASN A 197 1.91 18.99 3.59
N ALA A 198 2.05 17.79 3.04
CA ALA A 198 2.92 17.53 1.89
C ALA A 198 2.20 17.96 0.60
N VAL A 199 2.35 19.24 0.20
CA VAL A 199 1.64 19.86 -0.93
C VAL A 199 1.77 19.02 -2.20
N ALA A 200 2.98 18.56 -2.52
CA ALA A 200 3.23 17.80 -3.74
C ALA A 200 2.58 16.39 -3.73
N ALA A 201 2.38 15.80 -2.55
CA ALA A 201 1.75 14.48 -2.42
C ALA A 201 0.22 14.55 -2.31
N THR A 202 -0.32 15.69 -1.86
CA THR A 202 -1.76 15.84 -1.57
C THR A 202 -2.51 16.65 -2.63
N GLY A 203 -1.80 17.28 -3.57
CA GLY A 203 -2.42 18.19 -4.55
C GLY A 203 -2.96 19.49 -3.93
N ALA A 204 -2.62 19.78 -2.66
CA ALA A 204 -3.07 20.99 -1.98
C ALA A 204 -2.52 22.27 -2.67
N SER A 205 -3.30 23.34 -2.70
CA SER A 205 -2.94 24.61 -3.35
C SER A 205 -1.83 25.40 -2.62
N GLY A 206 -1.34 24.90 -1.48
CA GLY A 206 -0.25 25.53 -0.72
C GLY A 206 -0.11 24.99 0.71
N PRO A 207 0.95 25.43 1.43
CA PRO A 207 1.19 25.03 2.81
C PRO A 207 0.02 25.42 3.75
N ARG A 208 -0.35 24.52 4.67
CA ARG A 208 -1.42 24.74 5.65
C ARG A 208 -1.02 24.20 7.02
N ILE A 209 -1.43 24.90 8.06
CA ILE A 209 -1.43 24.41 9.43
C ILE A 209 -2.64 23.48 9.54
N LEU A 210 -2.39 22.20 9.83
CA LEU A 210 -3.43 21.17 9.93
C LEU A 210 -3.87 21.00 11.38
N GLY A 211 -5.18 20.78 11.56
CA GLY A 211 -5.78 20.51 12.86
C GLY A 211 -6.59 21.69 13.42
N ALA A 212 -7.33 21.41 14.49
CA ALA A 212 -8.09 22.39 15.27
C ALA A 212 -8.04 22.04 16.76
N LEU A 213 -8.03 23.06 17.64
CA LEU A 213 -8.11 22.89 19.08
C LEU A 213 -9.53 23.23 19.51
N TYR A 214 -10.16 22.30 20.20
CA TYR A 214 -11.47 22.49 20.83
C TYR A 214 -11.28 22.56 22.34
N PRO A 215 -11.11 23.75 22.94
CA PRO A 215 -10.98 23.89 24.37
C PRO A 215 -12.28 23.47 25.06
N LYS A 216 -12.12 22.94 26.30
CA LYS A 216 -13.28 22.63 27.17
C LYS A 216 -13.93 23.90 27.66
#